data_560dc28310e7c753dee7dfb78e4ed782
#
_entry.id   560dc28310e7c753dee7dfb78e4ed782
#
_cell.length_a   1.000
_cell.length_b   1.000
_cell.length_c   1.000
_cell.angle_alpha   90.00
_cell.angle_beta   90.00
_cell.angle_gamma   90.00
#
_symmetry.space_group_name_H-M   'P 1'
#
loop_
_entity.id
_entity.type
_entity.pdbx_description
1 polymer ?
#
loop_
_entity_poly.entity_id
_entity_poly.type
_entity_poly.pdbx_seq_one_letter_code
_entity_poly.pdbx_strand_id
1 'polypeptide(L)'
;MQADIVSYSNATNQVIRPSITNNAGVVIQPAVIFNYATGLNMIKYGGFFQMGKRFFDNRLGINAGIRTDMNDFTTSGSNPLRTLSPRLSLSYVLADKITLNASAGVYYKLAPYTSLGFKDAAGNYVNRGADYLRSTHYVAGLEYLPSDATRFTLEGFYKRYSQVPISVKDGISLSNLGGDFNVLGNEPITTNGTGRSFGFEFFAQQKLTQRFFGVFSYTYFNSKYSNVSGVLIPSTWDNRHLLSILLGFKLPRNWELGLKFRYQGGLPNTPYNETASRLNFITLGTGILDYTRLNSERLQAFHSSDIRIDKKWNYKKVTLDLFLDITNWYLAKSPAPPFYAFRRNADNTGFQTTDGLPVNTNGSNAVPFYLNNSDAVFAPTFGFIVEF
;
A
#
# COMPACT_ATOMS: atom_id res chain seq x y z
N MET A 1 10.60 -10.07 -26.84
CA MET A 1 10.48 -8.60 -26.96
C MET A 1 9.06 -8.21 -26.61
N GLN A 2 8.88 -7.06 -25.99
CA GLN A 2 7.57 -6.52 -25.62
C GLN A 2 7.55 -5.05 -26.01
N ALA A 3 6.42 -4.56 -26.49
CA ALA A 3 6.17 -3.15 -26.74
C ALA A 3 4.76 -2.80 -26.26
N ASP A 4 4.64 -1.70 -25.51
CA ASP A 4 3.36 -1.19 -25.01
C ASP A 4 3.21 0.29 -25.45
N ILE A 5 2.06 0.63 -25.98
CA ILE A 5 1.67 2.02 -26.22
C ILE A 5 0.90 2.49 -24.99
N VAL A 6 1.39 3.55 -24.36
CA VAL A 6 0.78 4.14 -23.18
C VAL A 6 0.19 5.49 -23.54
N SER A 7 -1.09 5.66 -23.28
CA SER A 7 -1.76 6.96 -23.27
C SER A 7 -2.29 7.19 -21.86
N TYR A 8 -1.83 8.25 -21.22
CA TYR A 8 -2.24 8.67 -19.88
C TYR A 8 -2.84 10.07 -19.95
N SER A 9 -3.98 10.24 -19.32
CA SER A 9 -4.59 11.56 -19.11
C SER A 9 -5.08 11.67 -17.68
N ASN A 10 -4.94 12.85 -17.11
CA ASN A 10 -5.47 13.18 -15.79
C ASN A 10 -6.08 14.59 -15.87
N ALA A 11 -7.33 14.70 -15.46
CA ALA A 11 -8.01 15.97 -15.28
C ALA A 11 -8.61 15.98 -13.87
N THR A 12 -8.08 16.83 -13.02
CA THR A 12 -8.54 17.00 -11.64
C THR A 12 -9.09 18.40 -11.47
N ASN A 13 -10.35 18.48 -11.06
CA ASN A 13 -10.99 19.72 -10.63
C ASN A 13 -11.47 19.50 -9.21
N GLN A 14 -10.79 20.11 -8.25
CA GLN A 14 -11.09 19.94 -6.83
C GLN A 14 -11.21 21.30 -6.17
N VAL A 15 -12.31 21.50 -5.45
CA VAL A 15 -12.46 22.64 -4.57
C VAL A 15 -11.65 22.38 -3.30
N ILE A 16 -10.48 23.01 -3.19
CA ILE A 16 -9.61 22.89 -2.00
C ILE A 16 -10.23 23.61 -0.81
N ARG A 17 -10.90 24.73 -1.08
CA ARG A 17 -11.63 25.49 -0.08
C ARG A 17 -12.89 26.06 -0.73
N PRO A 18 -14.08 25.83 -0.17
CA PRO A 18 -15.31 26.47 -0.64
C PRO A 18 -15.27 27.99 -0.40
N SER A 19 -16.08 28.72 -1.13
CA SER A 19 -16.28 30.15 -0.85
C SER A 19 -16.92 30.34 0.52
N ILE A 20 -16.51 31.40 1.22
CA ILE A 20 -17.12 31.82 2.48
C ILE A 20 -17.99 33.07 2.17
N THR A 21 -19.25 32.98 2.56
CA THR A 21 -20.19 34.11 2.45
C THR A 21 -20.54 34.64 3.82
N ASN A 22 -20.83 35.96 3.92
CA ASN A 22 -21.38 36.54 5.13
C ASN A 22 -22.89 36.27 5.24
N ASN A 23 -23.52 36.71 6.34
CA ASN A 23 -24.97 36.53 6.57
C ASN A 23 -25.86 37.25 5.52
N ALA A 24 -25.31 38.18 4.74
CA ALA A 24 -25.98 38.82 3.62
C ALA A 24 -25.78 38.15 2.27
N GLY A 25 -25.14 36.95 2.25
CA GLY A 25 -24.87 36.17 1.03
C GLY A 25 -23.71 36.72 0.19
N VAL A 26 -22.96 37.73 0.68
CA VAL A 26 -21.80 38.29 -0.03
C VAL A 26 -20.59 37.39 0.19
N VAL A 27 -19.92 36.99 -0.89
CA VAL A 27 -18.68 36.21 -0.82
C VAL A 27 -17.56 37.09 -0.25
N ILE A 28 -17.16 36.79 0.99
CA ILE A 28 -16.06 37.49 1.69
C ILE A 28 -14.72 36.79 1.43
N GLN A 29 -14.73 35.55 1.01
CA GLN A 29 -13.56 34.80 0.61
C GLN A 29 -13.91 33.89 -0.56
N PRO A 30 -13.26 34.01 -1.72
CA PRO A 30 -13.54 33.15 -2.88
C PRO A 30 -13.11 31.70 -2.65
N ALA A 31 -13.74 30.79 -3.36
CA ALA A 31 -13.31 29.39 -3.41
C ALA A 31 -11.88 29.29 -3.95
N VAL A 32 -11.12 28.36 -3.41
CA VAL A 32 -9.84 27.93 -3.98
C VAL A 32 -10.09 26.64 -4.74
N ILE A 33 -10.00 26.71 -6.04
CA ILE A 33 -10.20 25.57 -6.95
C ILE A 33 -8.85 25.15 -7.50
N PHE A 34 -8.53 23.88 -7.35
CA PHE A 34 -7.40 23.26 -8.01
C PHE A 34 -7.86 22.64 -9.32
N ASN A 35 -7.44 23.24 -10.42
CA ASN A 35 -7.65 22.71 -11.77
C ASN A 35 -6.31 22.23 -12.30
N TYR A 36 -6.23 20.95 -12.59
CA TYR A 36 -5.04 20.35 -13.17
C TYR A 36 -5.45 19.42 -14.30
N ALA A 37 -4.90 19.64 -15.48
CA ALA A 37 -5.10 18.76 -16.61
C ALA A 37 -3.76 18.47 -17.28
N THR A 38 -3.47 17.21 -17.47
CA THR A 38 -2.28 16.76 -18.15
C THR A 38 -2.53 15.46 -18.89
N GLY A 39 -1.67 15.17 -19.85
CA GLY A 39 -1.63 13.89 -20.52
C GLY A 39 -0.23 13.64 -21.06
N LEU A 40 0.16 12.40 -21.19
CA LEU A 40 1.37 11.99 -21.87
C LEU A 40 1.09 10.77 -22.75
N ASN A 41 1.79 10.69 -23.87
CA ASN A 41 1.86 9.48 -24.69
C ASN A 41 3.30 9.00 -24.71
N MET A 42 3.51 7.71 -24.61
CA MET A 42 4.82 7.11 -24.71
C MET A 42 4.75 5.68 -25.26
N ILE A 43 5.82 5.25 -25.86
CA ILE A 43 6.06 3.87 -26.23
C ILE A 43 7.05 3.29 -25.24
N LYS A 44 6.66 2.22 -24.56
CA LYS A 44 7.56 1.40 -23.73
C LYS A 44 7.93 0.16 -24.52
N TYR A 45 9.20 -0.18 -24.52
CA TYR A 45 9.70 -1.36 -25.19
C TYR A 45 10.83 -1.99 -24.39
N GLY A 46 10.98 -3.29 -24.53
CA GLY A 46 11.99 -4.01 -23.76
C GLY A 46 12.27 -5.38 -24.33
N GLY A 47 13.36 -5.95 -23.85
CA GLY A 47 13.76 -7.30 -24.20
C GLY A 47 14.28 -8.03 -22.97
N PHE A 48 14.16 -9.34 -22.97
CA PHE A 48 14.73 -10.20 -21.95
C PHE A 48 15.28 -11.47 -22.58
N PHE A 49 16.27 -12.03 -21.91
CA PHE A 49 16.80 -13.36 -22.16
C PHE A 49 16.89 -14.09 -20.82
N GLN A 50 16.52 -15.37 -20.81
CA GLN A 50 16.60 -16.22 -19.62
C GLN A 50 17.02 -17.62 -20.04
N MET A 51 17.90 -18.23 -19.24
CA MET A 51 18.35 -19.59 -19.40
C MET A 51 18.34 -20.29 -18.04
N GLY A 52 17.85 -21.52 -18.03
CA GLY A 52 17.84 -22.38 -16.85
C GLY A 52 18.46 -23.75 -17.16
N LYS A 53 19.19 -24.28 -16.18
CA LYS A 53 19.76 -25.63 -16.27
C LYS A 53 19.68 -26.30 -14.89
N ARG A 54 19.50 -27.63 -14.92
CA ARG A 54 19.58 -28.49 -13.74
C ARG A 54 20.84 -29.33 -13.78
N PHE A 55 21.44 -29.55 -12.61
CA PHE A 55 22.69 -30.25 -12.39
C PHE A 55 22.51 -31.29 -11.27
N PHE A 56 23.43 -32.24 -11.16
CA PHE A 56 23.48 -33.24 -10.09
C PHE A 56 22.17 -34.00 -9.95
N ASP A 57 21.74 -34.66 -11.00
CA ASP A 57 20.48 -35.42 -11.05
C ASP A 57 19.26 -34.60 -10.62
N ASN A 58 19.18 -33.36 -11.13
CA ASN A 58 18.16 -32.37 -10.83
C ASN A 58 18.17 -31.79 -9.40
N ARG A 59 19.20 -32.08 -8.61
CA ARG A 59 19.29 -31.50 -7.24
C ARG A 59 19.60 -30.01 -7.21
N LEU A 60 20.34 -29.49 -8.20
CA LEU A 60 20.64 -28.05 -8.30
C LEU A 60 20.02 -27.47 -9.57
N GLY A 61 19.05 -26.58 -9.39
CA GLY A 61 18.51 -25.76 -10.46
C GLY A 61 19.13 -24.36 -10.44
N ILE A 62 19.62 -23.89 -11.58
CA ILE A 62 20.14 -22.53 -11.76
C ILE A 62 19.36 -21.86 -12.87
N ASN A 63 18.83 -20.67 -12.61
CA ASN A 63 18.23 -19.82 -13.62
C ASN A 63 18.92 -18.47 -13.62
N ALA A 64 19.43 -18.05 -14.77
CA ALA A 64 20.01 -16.73 -14.98
C ALA A 64 19.25 -15.99 -16.08
N GLY A 65 19.07 -14.69 -15.90
CA GLY A 65 18.34 -13.88 -16.86
C GLY A 65 18.86 -12.45 -16.86
N ILE A 66 18.57 -11.78 -17.95
CA ILE A 66 18.85 -10.37 -18.14
C ILE A 66 17.67 -9.73 -18.85
N ARG A 67 17.29 -8.53 -18.39
CA ARG A 67 16.20 -7.74 -18.97
C ARG A 67 16.64 -6.29 -19.12
N THR A 68 16.08 -5.61 -20.09
CA THR A 68 16.14 -4.16 -20.21
C THR A 68 14.78 -3.60 -20.61
N ASP A 69 14.42 -2.46 -20.03
CA ASP A 69 13.16 -1.74 -20.29
C ASP A 69 13.49 -0.32 -20.72
N MET A 70 12.84 0.14 -21.78
CA MET A 70 13.10 1.42 -22.40
C MET A 70 11.79 2.18 -22.64
N ASN A 71 11.87 3.49 -22.82
CA ASN A 71 10.76 4.34 -23.26
C ASN A 71 11.28 5.52 -24.10
N ASP A 72 10.40 6.11 -24.89
CA ASP A 72 10.70 7.26 -25.75
C ASP A 72 10.40 8.62 -25.08
N PHE A 73 9.85 8.62 -23.87
CA PHE A 73 9.40 9.84 -23.19
C PHE A 73 10.47 10.48 -22.31
N THR A 74 11.14 9.69 -21.46
CA THR A 74 12.16 10.22 -20.53
C THR A 74 13.49 10.42 -21.24
N THR A 75 14.28 11.40 -20.80
CA THR A 75 15.55 11.80 -21.46
C THR A 75 16.57 10.65 -21.57
N SER A 76 16.60 9.77 -20.56
CA SER A 76 17.47 8.60 -20.56
C SER A 76 16.76 7.30 -20.96
N GLY A 77 15.48 7.39 -21.32
CA GLY A 77 14.58 6.25 -21.48
C GLY A 77 14.94 5.31 -22.62
N SER A 78 15.56 5.80 -23.69
CA SER A 78 16.01 4.99 -24.83
C SER A 78 17.31 4.23 -24.63
N ASN A 79 18.03 4.48 -23.52
CA ASN A 79 19.31 3.83 -23.25
C ASN A 79 19.13 2.48 -22.52
N PRO A 80 19.34 1.32 -23.17
CA PRO A 80 19.14 -0.01 -22.59
C PRO A 80 20.05 -0.32 -21.40
N LEU A 81 21.20 0.35 -21.29
CA LEU A 81 22.13 0.12 -20.19
C LEU A 81 21.67 0.75 -18.88
N ARG A 82 20.73 1.73 -18.94
CA ARG A 82 20.19 2.38 -17.73
C ARG A 82 19.26 1.48 -16.94
N THR A 83 18.66 0.47 -17.57
CA THR A 83 17.70 -0.44 -16.95
C THR A 83 18.15 -1.91 -17.04
N LEU A 84 19.45 -2.15 -17.22
CA LEU A 84 19.96 -3.50 -17.29
C LEU A 84 19.73 -4.26 -15.97
N SER A 85 18.92 -5.30 -16.05
CA SER A 85 18.33 -6.06 -14.93
C SER A 85 18.83 -7.50 -14.92
N PRO A 86 20.06 -7.78 -14.43
CA PRO A 86 20.50 -9.14 -14.24
C PRO A 86 19.74 -9.79 -13.09
N ARG A 87 19.47 -11.09 -13.23
CA ARG A 87 18.77 -11.92 -12.24
C ARG A 87 19.38 -13.30 -12.19
N LEU A 88 19.51 -13.82 -10.98
CA LEU A 88 19.97 -15.17 -10.72
C LEU A 88 19.07 -15.81 -9.67
N SER A 89 18.65 -17.06 -9.90
CA SER A 89 17.98 -17.86 -8.88
C SER A 89 18.58 -19.27 -8.83
N LEU A 90 18.67 -19.77 -7.63
CA LEU A 90 19.20 -21.08 -7.29
C LEU A 90 18.14 -21.84 -6.50
N SER A 91 18.00 -23.12 -6.81
CA SER A 91 17.17 -24.06 -6.04
C SER A 91 17.98 -25.33 -5.82
N TYR A 92 18.20 -25.70 -4.56
CA TYR A 92 19.00 -26.86 -4.20
C TYR A 92 18.21 -27.82 -3.30
N VAL A 93 18.02 -29.04 -3.77
CA VAL A 93 17.40 -30.12 -2.99
C VAL A 93 18.43 -30.65 -1.98
N LEU A 94 18.28 -30.18 -0.73
CA LEU A 94 19.16 -30.55 0.37
C LEU A 94 18.92 -32.00 0.82
N ALA A 95 17.64 -32.39 0.92
CA ALA A 95 17.14 -33.71 1.25
C ALA A 95 15.79 -33.93 0.54
N ASP A 96 15.27 -35.16 0.54
CA ASP A 96 14.06 -35.53 -0.22
C ASP A 96 12.85 -34.62 -0.01
N LYS A 97 12.78 -33.96 1.12
CA LYS A 97 11.66 -33.09 1.49
C LYS A 97 12.06 -31.64 1.77
N ILE A 98 13.33 -31.29 1.58
CA ILE A 98 13.89 -30.00 1.96
C ILE A 98 14.59 -29.38 0.76
N THR A 99 14.14 -28.18 0.36
CA THR A 99 14.74 -27.42 -0.72
C THR A 99 15.18 -26.05 -0.21
N LEU A 100 16.42 -25.68 -0.52
CA LEU A 100 16.95 -24.34 -0.33
C LEU A 100 16.75 -23.54 -1.61
N ASN A 101 16.20 -22.34 -1.49
CA ASN A 101 16.02 -21.39 -2.58
C ASN A 101 16.77 -20.11 -2.28
N ALA A 102 17.44 -19.54 -3.28
CA ALA A 102 18.07 -18.24 -3.17
C ALA A 102 17.90 -17.47 -4.49
N SER A 103 17.74 -16.19 -4.41
CA SER A 103 17.70 -15.33 -5.59
C SER A 103 18.31 -13.96 -5.33
N ALA A 104 18.96 -13.41 -6.37
CA ALA A 104 19.42 -12.05 -6.41
C ALA A 104 19.07 -11.43 -7.76
N GLY A 105 18.65 -10.16 -7.74
CA GLY A 105 18.27 -9.50 -8.99
C GLY A 105 18.17 -8.00 -8.86
N VAL A 106 18.34 -7.33 -10.00
CA VAL A 106 18.12 -5.90 -10.15
C VAL A 106 16.82 -5.69 -10.94
N TYR A 107 16.02 -4.75 -10.48
CA TYR A 107 14.72 -4.43 -11.06
C TYR A 107 14.58 -2.93 -11.22
N TYR A 108 13.92 -2.52 -12.29
CA TYR A 108 13.65 -1.12 -12.57
C TYR A 108 12.15 -0.88 -12.73
N LYS A 109 11.70 0.27 -12.27
CA LYS A 109 10.32 0.73 -12.42
C LYS A 109 10.32 2.18 -12.83
N LEU A 110 9.59 2.50 -13.88
CA LEU A 110 9.38 3.88 -14.32
C LEU A 110 8.66 4.66 -13.20
N ALA A 111 8.97 5.96 -13.07
CA ALA A 111 8.25 6.85 -12.17
C ALA A 111 6.74 6.87 -12.51
N PRO A 112 5.85 7.17 -11.55
CA PRO A 112 4.42 7.24 -11.82
C PRO A 112 4.08 8.19 -12.96
N TYR A 113 3.08 7.85 -13.77
CA TYR A 113 2.67 8.70 -14.90
C TYR A 113 2.14 10.06 -14.43
N THR A 114 1.57 10.15 -13.24
CA THR A 114 1.20 11.41 -12.58
C THR A 114 2.39 12.34 -12.45
N SER A 115 3.53 11.82 -12.00
CA SER A 115 4.78 12.60 -11.88
C SER A 115 5.38 12.92 -13.25
N LEU A 116 5.46 11.94 -14.16
CA LEU A 116 6.02 12.13 -15.50
C LEU A 116 5.21 13.12 -16.33
N GLY A 117 3.88 13.08 -16.19
CA GLY A 117 2.96 13.98 -16.88
C GLY A 117 2.89 15.38 -16.29
N PHE A 118 3.57 15.66 -15.18
CA PHE A 118 3.52 16.99 -14.56
C PHE A 118 4.14 18.06 -15.47
N LYS A 119 3.37 19.15 -15.67
CA LYS A 119 3.75 20.29 -16.49
C LYS A 119 3.83 21.56 -15.63
N ASP A 120 4.76 22.43 -16.00
CA ASP A 120 4.83 23.79 -15.48
C ASP A 120 3.72 24.69 -16.07
N ALA A 121 3.69 25.95 -15.64
CA ALA A 121 2.73 26.94 -16.12
C ALA A 121 2.89 27.25 -17.63
N ALA A 122 4.06 26.99 -18.21
CA ALA A 122 4.33 27.16 -19.63
C ALA A 122 3.96 25.90 -20.46
N GLY A 123 3.49 24.84 -19.80
CA GLY A 123 3.09 23.59 -20.46
C GLY A 123 4.22 22.60 -20.72
N ASN A 124 5.42 22.83 -20.18
CA ASN A 124 6.56 21.95 -20.35
C ASN A 124 6.52 20.80 -19.35
N TYR A 125 6.88 19.59 -19.76
CA TYR A 125 7.06 18.47 -18.85
C TYR A 125 8.31 18.65 -17.98
N VAL A 126 8.12 18.80 -16.67
CA VAL A 126 9.21 19.10 -15.73
C VAL A 126 10.05 17.86 -15.40
N ASN A 127 9.42 16.68 -15.35
CA ASN A 127 10.02 15.45 -14.84
C ASN A 127 10.54 14.50 -15.94
N ARG A 128 10.79 14.98 -17.15
CA ARG A 128 11.37 14.14 -18.21
C ARG A 128 12.76 13.60 -17.93
N GLY A 129 13.49 14.26 -17.04
CA GLY A 129 14.80 13.81 -16.54
C GLY A 129 14.74 12.75 -15.46
N ALA A 130 13.55 12.30 -15.05
CA ALA A 130 13.40 11.29 -14.01
C ALA A 130 13.99 9.95 -14.44
N ASP A 131 14.89 9.40 -13.62
CA ASP A 131 15.43 8.05 -13.80
C ASP A 131 14.41 6.99 -13.37
N TYR A 132 14.61 5.77 -13.85
CA TYR A 132 13.88 4.60 -13.33
C TYR A 132 14.27 4.33 -11.87
N LEU A 133 13.29 4.16 -10.99
CA LEU A 133 13.52 3.61 -9.65
C LEU A 133 14.20 2.25 -9.78
N ARG A 134 15.34 2.09 -9.12
CA ARG A 134 16.11 0.85 -9.11
C ARG A 134 15.92 0.12 -7.77
N SER A 135 15.65 -1.18 -7.84
CA SER A 135 15.57 -2.06 -6.67
C SER A 135 16.48 -3.26 -6.85
N THR A 136 17.38 -3.50 -5.90
CA THR A 136 18.20 -4.71 -5.85
C THR A 136 17.63 -5.60 -4.75
N HIS A 137 17.27 -6.84 -5.10
CA HIS A 137 16.66 -7.82 -4.20
C HIS A 137 17.63 -8.96 -3.92
N TYR A 138 17.66 -9.39 -2.68
CA TYR A 138 18.29 -10.61 -2.20
C TYR A 138 17.26 -11.38 -1.40
N VAL A 139 17.05 -12.64 -1.74
CA VAL A 139 16.08 -13.50 -1.08
C VAL A 139 16.73 -14.86 -0.86
N ALA A 140 16.53 -15.45 0.32
CA ALA A 140 16.93 -16.79 0.61
C ALA A 140 15.89 -17.46 1.51
N GLY A 141 15.59 -18.73 1.23
CA GLY A 141 14.56 -19.43 1.97
C GLY A 141 14.71 -20.93 1.94
N LEU A 142 13.94 -21.56 2.80
CA LEU A 142 13.85 -23.00 2.95
C LEU A 142 12.41 -23.42 2.74
N GLU A 143 12.22 -24.43 1.91
CA GLU A 143 10.94 -25.12 1.74
C GLU A 143 11.03 -26.53 2.32
N TYR A 144 10.02 -26.91 3.11
CA TYR A 144 9.87 -28.24 3.68
C TYR A 144 8.52 -28.84 3.30
N LEU A 145 8.54 -29.97 2.61
CA LEU A 145 7.38 -30.70 2.12
C LEU A 145 7.29 -32.07 2.84
N PRO A 146 6.80 -32.13 4.09
CA PRO A 146 6.71 -33.41 4.82
C PRO A 146 5.80 -34.43 4.12
N SER A 147 4.81 -33.94 3.38
CA SER A 147 3.90 -34.75 2.56
C SER A 147 3.42 -33.94 1.34
N ASP A 148 2.74 -34.59 0.39
CA ASP A 148 2.14 -33.93 -0.78
C ASP A 148 1.02 -32.91 -0.41
N ALA A 149 0.50 -33.06 0.79
CA ALA A 149 -0.56 -32.18 1.32
C ALA A 149 -0.06 -31.06 2.21
N THR A 150 1.18 -31.12 2.69
CA THR A 150 1.69 -30.19 3.70
C THR A 150 2.94 -29.48 3.19
N ARG A 151 2.97 -28.16 3.30
CA ARG A 151 4.08 -27.31 2.89
C ARG A 151 4.39 -26.27 3.95
N PHE A 152 5.67 -26.12 4.25
CA PHE A 152 6.20 -25.01 5.05
C PHE A 152 7.26 -24.27 4.24
N THR A 153 7.26 -22.93 4.31
CA THR A 153 8.36 -22.13 3.80
C THR A 153 8.77 -21.08 4.83
N LEU A 154 10.07 -20.86 4.93
CA LEU A 154 10.64 -19.73 5.66
C LEU A 154 11.58 -19.01 4.72
N GLU A 155 11.34 -17.71 4.49
CA GLU A 155 12.05 -16.91 3.51
C GLU A 155 12.48 -15.59 4.14
N GLY A 156 13.75 -15.24 4.01
CA GLY A 156 14.29 -13.93 4.38
C GLY A 156 14.57 -13.09 3.14
N PHE A 157 14.31 -11.80 3.21
CA PHE A 157 14.56 -10.90 2.10
C PHE A 157 15.22 -9.59 2.54
N TYR A 158 16.04 -9.03 1.64
CA TYR A 158 16.58 -7.70 1.72
C TYR A 158 16.45 -7.01 0.36
N LYS A 159 15.84 -5.82 0.35
CA LYS A 159 15.65 -4.99 -0.86
C LYS A 159 16.28 -3.63 -0.63
N ARG A 160 17.17 -3.23 -1.51
CA ARG A 160 17.78 -1.91 -1.53
C ARG A 160 17.23 -1.11 -2.70
N TYR A 161 16.79 0.11 -2.41
CA TYR A 161 16.24 1.02 -3.42
C TYR A 161 17.19 2.18 -3.65
N SER A 162 17.30 2.62 -4.89
CA SER A 162 17.98 3.82 -5.32
C SER A 162 17.17 4.49 -6.44
N GLN A 163 17.50 5.74 -6.73
CA GLN A 163 16.74 6.55 -7.69
C GLN A 163 15.25 6.67 -7.29
N VAL A 164 14.99 6.73 -5.99
CA VAL A 164 13.63 6.89 -5.46
C VAL A 164 13.18 8.33 -5.67
N PRO A 165 11.95 8.57 -6.17
CA PRO A 165 11.41 9.91 -6.35
C PRO A 165 11.26 10.65 -5.02
N ILE A 166 11.79 11.87 -4.96
CA ILE A 166 11.65 12.81 -3.84
C ILE A 166 10.97 14.07 -4.37
N SER A 167 9.95 14.56 -3.64
CA SER A 167 9.32 15.85 -3.87
C SER A 167 10.35 16.97 -3.77
N VAL A 168 10.42 17.85 -4.77
CA VAL A 168 11.26 19.06 -4.71
C VAL A 168 10.65 20.07 -3.74
N LYS A 169 9.32 20.08 -3.63
CA LYS A 169 8.58 21.02 -2.78
C LYS A 169 8.79 20.73 -1.30
N ASP A 170 8.64 19.45 -0.90
CA ASP A 170 8.58 19.05 0.50
C ASP A 170 9.87 18.37 0.97
N GLY A 171 10.76 18.01 0.07
CA GLY A 171 12.00 17.28 0.38
C GLY A 171 11.76 15.84 0.87
N ILE A 172 10.57 15.30 0.63
CA ILE A 172 10.10 14.01 1.16
C ILE A 172 10.00 13.00 0.02
N SER A 173 10.39 11.75 0.28
CA SER A 173 10.15 10.66 -0.68
C SER A 173 8.66 10.46 -0.91
N LEU A 174 8.23 10.36 -2.18
CA LEU A 174 6.84 10.02 -2.52
C LEU A 174 6.39 8.69 -1.89
N SER A 175 7.33 7.76 -1.64
CA SER A 175 7.07 6.50 -0.94
C SER A 175 6.74 6.65 0.55
N ASN A 176 6.97 7.83 1.15
CA ASN A 176 6.68 8.14 2.54
C ASN A 176 5.40 8.97 2.72
N LEU A 177 4.83 9.51 1.64
CA LEU A 177 3.63 10.34 1.68
C LEU A 177 2.32 9.53 1.61
N GLY A 178 2.42 8.23 1.36
CA GLY A 178 1.26 7.35 1.25
C GLY A 178 0.74 7.19 -0.17
N GLY A 179 -0.13 6.19 -0.36
CA GLY A 179 -0.75 5.90 -1.64
C GLY A 179 -2.22 6.30 -1.70
N ASP A 180 -2.75 6.83 -0.62
CA ASP A 180 -4.14 7.23 -0.58
C ASP A 180 -4.29 8.59 -1.21
N PHE A 181 -4.86 8.67 -2.39
CA PHE A 181 -5.41 9.83 -3.10
C PHE A 181 -4.80 11.23 -2.81
N ASN A 182 -4.03 11.38 -1.75
CA ASN A 182 -3.38 12.62 -1.30
C ASN A 182 -2.04 12.88 -1.98
N VAL A 183 -1.42 11.85 -2.58
CA VAL A 183 -0.15 11.98 -3.29
C VAL A 183 -0.36 11.67 -4.76
N LEU A 184 -0.77 12.67 -5.49
CA LEU A 184 -0.94 12.56 -6.95
C LEU A 184 0.40 12.49 -7.67
N GLY A 185 1.52 12.91 -7.03
CA GLY A 185 2.82 13.01 -7.67
C GLY A 185 2.90 14.06 -8.77
N ASN A 186 1.88 14.94 -8.87
CA ASN A 186 1.77 16.02 -9.83
C ASN A 186 2.59 17.22 -9.38
N GLU A 187 3.88 17.03 -9.23
CA GLU A 187 4.84 18.01 -8.74
C GLU A 187 6.24 17.77 -9.31
N PRO A 188 7.15 18.74 -9.24
CA PRO A 188 8.56 18.51 -9.55
C PRO A 188 9.17 17.46 -8.62
N ILE A 189 9.90 16.50 -9.20
CA ILE A 189 10.61 15.46 -8.44
C ILE A 189 12.09 15.41 -8.81
N THR A 190 12.91 14.95 -7.87
CA THR A 190 14.25 14.42 -8.13
C THR A 190 14.24 12.91 -7.94
N THR A 191 15.18 12.19 -8.57
CA THR A 191 15.31 10.73 -8.45
C THR A 191 16.63 10.33 -7.76
N ASN A 192 17.00 11.03 -6.69
CA ASN A 192 18.20 10.78 -5.93
C ASN A 192 17.96 10.10 -4.58
N GLY A 193 16.71 9.78 -4.26
CA GLY A 193 16.35 9.10 -3.03
C GLY A 193 16.85 7.68 -2.97
N THR A 194 16.97 7.18 -1.73
CA THR A 194 17.34 5.80 -1.43
C THR A 194 16.30 5.16 -0.52
N GLY A 195 16.34 3.85 -0.39
CA GLY A 195 15.47 3.12 0.52
C GLY A 195 15.95 1.72 0.79
N ARG A 196 15.35 1.09 1.79
CA ARG A 196 15.56 -0.32 2.09
C ARG A 196 14.30 -0.95 2.65
N SER A 197 14.13 -2.22 2.33
CA SER A 197 13.11 -3.06 2.94
C SER A 197 13.71 -4.41 3.26
N PHE A 198 13.49 -4.93 4.47
CA PHE A 198 13.98 -6.24 4.87
C PHE A 198 13.00 -6.91 5.81
N GLY A 199 13.03 -8.22 5.82
CA GLY A 199 12.13 -8.98 6.67
C GLY A 199 12.24 -10.47 6.43
N PHE A 200 11.27 -11.20 6.98
CA PHE A 200 11.09 -12.62 6.72
C PHE A 200 9.60 -12.95 6.59
N GLU A 201 9.35 -14.04 5.88
CA GLU A 201 8.02 -14.60 5.67
C GLU A 201 8.02 -16.07 6.09
N PHE A 202 7.05 -16.41 6.91
CA PHE A 202 6.75 -17.80 7.23
C PHE A 202 5.39 -18.17 6.65
N PHE A 203 5.35 -19.26 5.90
CA PHE A 203 4.13 -19.77 5.30
C PHE A 203 3.97 -21.24 5.64
N ALA A 204 2.76 -21.62 6.04
CA ALA A 204 2.37 -23.01 6.27
C ALA A 204 1.05 -23.29 5.55
N GLN A 205 1.00 -24.38 4.81
CA GLN A 205 -0.18 -24.81 4.10
C GLN A 205 -0.44 -26.30 4.36
N GLN A 206 -1.69 -26.59 4.68
CA GLN A 206 -2.26 -27.93 4.65
C GLN A 206 -3.36 -27.94 3.58
N LYS A 207 -3.15 -28.66 2.49
CA LYS A 207 -4.20 -28.93 1.50
C LYS A 207 -5.31 -29.76 2.16
N LEU A 208 -6.50 -29.72 1.60
CA LEU A 208 -7.61 -30.50 2.10
C LEU A 208 -7.24 -32.00 2.18
N THR A 209 -7.27 -32.51 3.40
CA THR A 209 -7.24 -33.91 3.71
C THR A 209 -8.68 -34.41 3.92
N GLN A 210 -8.90 -35.41 4.79
CA GLN A 210 -10.26 -35.92 5.02
C GLN A 210 -11.19 -34.84 5.62
N ARG A 211 -10.67 -33.99 6.52
CA ARG A 211 -11.52 -33.07 7.31
C ARG A 211 -10.97 -31.65 7.46
N PHE A 212 -9.72 -31.41 7.15
CA PHE A 212 -9.05 -30.16 7.47
C PHE A 212 -8.26 -29.64 6.29
N PHE A 213 -8.33 -28.32 6.08
CA PHE A 213 -7.38 -27.57 5.27
C PHE A 213 -7.06 -26.24 5.97
N GLY A 214 -5.88 -25.72 5.69
CA GLY A 214 -5.50 -24.45 6.30
C GLY A 214 -4.32 -23.80 5.61
N VAL A 215 -4.28 -22.48 5.73
CA VAL A 215 -3.15 -21.63 5.31
C VAL A 215 -2.84 -20.68 6.45
N PHE A 216 -1.58 -20.60 6.81
CA PHE A 216 -1.02 -19.64 7.73
C PHE A 216 0.08 -18.86 7.00
N SER A 217 0.04 -17.54 7.03
CA SER A 217 1.07 -16.68 6.50
C SER A 217 1.40 -15.59 7.51
N TYR A 218 2.67 -15.45 7.83
CA TYR A 218 3.15 -14.38 8.68
C TYR A 218 4.36 -13.71 8.05
N THR A 219 4.31 -12.38 7.93
CA THR A 219 5.41 -11.57 7.42
C THR A 219 5.81 -10.55 8.48
N TYR A 220 7.10 -10.49 8.79
CA TYR A 220 7.70 -9.36 9.45
C TYR A 220 8.55 -8.57 8.47
N PHE A 221 8.39 -7.26 8.41
CA PHE A 221 9.22 -6.42 7.56
C PHE A 221 9.41 -5.01 8.11
N ASN A 222 10.49 -4.36 7.68
CA ASN A 222 10.76 -2.96 7.93
C ASN A 222 11.07 -2.28 6.59
N SER A 223 10.37 -1.19 6.29
CA SER A 223 10.50 -0.47 5.03
C SER A 223 10.69 1.02 5.27
N LYS A 224 11.81 1.57 4.79
CA LYS A 224 12.18 2.99 4.97
C LYS A 224 12.71 3.58 3.68
N TYR A 225 12.39 4.86 3.46
CA TYR A 225 12.93 5.65 2.35
C TYR A 225 13.52 6.96 2.85
N SER A 226 14.54 7.46 2.17
CA SER A 226 15.23 8.68 2.55
C SER A 226 14.46 9.92 2.12
N ASN A 227 14.56 10.97 2.94
CA ASN A 227 14.25 12.33 2.52
C ASN A 227 15.42 12.93 1.70
N VAL A 228 15.30 14.19 1.30
CA VAL A 228 16.33 14.93 0.53
C VAL A 228 17.68 14.99 1.27
N SER A 229 17.69 15.00 2.61
CA SER A 229 18.90 15.00 3.45
C SER A 229 19.47 13.59 3.70
N GLY A 230 18.91 12.54 3.10
CA GLY A 230 19.39 11.17 3.27
C GLY A 230 18.90 10.45 4.53
N VAL A 231 18.03 11.08 5.34
CA VAL A 231 17.49 10.48 6.57
C VAL A 231 16.42 9.46 6.21
N LEU A 232 16.58 8.21 6.68
CA LEU A 232 15.67 7.11 6.45
C LEU A 232 14.42 7.19 7.36
N ILE A 233 13.27 7.42 6.78
CA ILE A 233 11.96 7.55 7.43
C ILE A 233 11.11 6.31 7.11
N PRO A 234 10.31 5.76 8.03
CA PRO A 234 9.39 4.67 7.74
C PRO A 234 8.47 5.01 6.57
N SER A 235 8.29 4.07 5.63
CA SER A 235 7.28 4.23 4.58
C SER A 235 5.89 4.13 5.18
N THR A 236 4.90 4.74 4.54
CA THR A 236 3.48 4.63 4.95
C THR A 236 3.00 3.17 5.06
N TRP A 237 3.66 2.26 4.34
CA TRP A 237 3.33 0.84 4.31
C TRP A 237 4.10 0.00 5.34
N ASP A 238 4.92 0.61 6.22
CA ASP A 238 5.74 -0.10 7.22
C ASP A 238 4.91 -0.61 8.40
N ASN A 239 3.98 -1.50 8.12
CA ASN A 239 3.12 -2.15 9.12
C ASN A 239 3.87 -3.05 10.09
N ARG A 240 5.07 -3.47 9.76
CA ARG A 240 5.94 -4.43 10.44
C ARG A 240 5.41 -5.85 10.47
N HIS A 241 4.17 -6.06 10.85
CA HIS A 241 3.58 -7.38 11.06
C HIS A 241 2.35 -7.55 10.18
N LEU A 242 2.34 -8.60 9.38
CA LEU A 242 1.16 -9.07 8.64
C LEU A 242 0.93 -10.53 8.99
N LEU A 243 -0.28 -10.87 9.41
CA LEU A 243 -0.68 -12.25 9.69
C LEU A 243 -2.00 -12.54 8.97
N SER A 244 -2.05 -13.66 8.29
CA SER A 244 -3.27 -14.20 7.68
C SER A 244 -3.40 -15.67 8.03
N ILE A 245 -4.57 -16.04 8.53
CA ILE A 245 -4.94 -17.43 8.83
C ILE A 245 -6.23 -17.72 8.10
N LEU A 246 -6.25 -18.82 7.37
CA LEU A 246 -7.44 -19.40 6.76
C LEU A 246 -7.52 -20.85 7.17
N LEU A 247 -8.62 -21.24 7.82
CA LEU A 247 -8.88 -22.61 8.24
C LEU A 247 -10.23 -23.07 7.72
N GLY A 248 -10.31 -24.32 7.34
CA GLY A 248 -11.56 -24.95 6.95
C GLY A 248 -11.66 -26.37 7.48
N PHE A 249 -12.84 -26.70 7.98
CA PHE A 249 -13.16 -27.98 8.59
C PHE A 249 -14.38 -28.59 7.92
N LYS A 250 -14.25 -29.79 7.41
CA LYS A 250 -15.37 -30.63 6.99
C LYS A 250 -15.87 -31.43 8.19
N LEU A 251 -17.10 -31.14 8.57
CA LEU A 251 -17.76 -31.78 9.69
C LEU A 251 -18.71 -32.89 9.19
N PRO A 252 -19.15 -33.82 10.07
CA PRO A 252 -20.12 -34.84 9.72
C PRO A 252 -21.41 -34.25 9.09
N ARG A 253 -22.06 -35.05 8.25
CA ARG A 253 -23.34 -34.68 7.59
C ARG A 253 -23.20 -33.51 6.63
N ASN A 254 -22.05 -33.35 5.97
CA ASN A 254 -21.77 -32.30 4.98
C ASN A 254 -21.90 -30.87 5.51
N TRP A 255 -21.57 -30.64 6.76
CA TRP A 255 -21.30 -29.30 7.28
C TRP A 255 -19.86 -28.92 6.99
N GLU A 256 -19.63 -27.66 6.65
CA GLU A 256 -18.29 -27.08 6.53
C GLU A 256 -18.24 -25.81 7.39
N LEU A 257 -17.12 -25.64 8.09
CA LEU A 257 -16.82 -24.44 8.89
C LEU A 257 -15.55 -23.79 8.33
N GLY A 258 -15.64 -22.54 7.95
CA GLY A 258 -14.51 -21.68 7.53
C GLY A 258 -14.22 -20.61 8.58
N LEU A 259 -12.95 -20.40 8.86
CA LEU A 259 -12.46 -19.29 9.68
C LEU A 259 -11.36 -18.56 8.92
N LYS A 260 -11.47 -17.23 8.84
CA LYS A 260 -10.42 -16.37 8.35
C LYS A 260 -10.07 -15.34 9.42
N PHE A 261 -8.79 -15.16 9.67
CA PHE A 261 -8.28 -14.13 10.57
C PHE A 261 -7.18 -13.34 9.89
N ARG A 262 -7.21 -12.02 10.06
CA ARG A 262 -6.20 -11.10 9.54
C ARG A 262 -5.73 -10.18 10.67
N TYR A 263 -4.43 -9.95 10.72
CA TYR A 263 -3.81 -8.97 11.59
C TYR A 263 -2.80 -8.16 10.79
N GLN A 264 -2.79 -6.87 11.02
CA GLN A 264 -1.87 -5.93 10.43
C GLN A 264 -1.39 -4.98 11.52
N GLY A 265 -0.08 -4.91 11.73
CA GLY A 265 0.51 -3.97 12.68
C GLY A 265 0.17 -2.52 12.33
N GLY A 266 0.24 -1.65 13.31
CA GLY A 266 -0.15 -0.25 13.16
C GLY A 266 0.63 0.45 12.04
N LEU A 267 -0.10 1.10 11.13
CA LEU A 267 0.46 1.93 10.08
C LEU A 267 1.21 3.12 10.67
N PRO A 268 2.33 3.54 10.08
CA PRO A 268 2.95 4.81 10.39
C PRO A 268 1.98 5.97 10.20
N ASN A 269 2.02 6.92 11.11
CA ASN A 269 1.18 8.11 11.14
C ASN A 269 2.02 9.36 11.37
N THR A 270 1.66 10.43 10.70
CA THR A 270 2.26 11.74 10.91
C THR A 270 1.36 12.54 11.84
N PRO A 271 1.84 13.02 12.99
CA PRO A 271 1.04 13.83 13.89
C PRO A 271 0.74 15.21 13.30
N TYR A 272 -0.22 15.89 13.86
CA TYR A 272 -0.50 17.26 13.52
C TYR A 272 0.48 18.22 14.21
N ASN A 273 0.82 19.32 13.52
CA ASN A 273 1.43 20.47 14.12
C ASN A 273 0.34 21.27 14.82
N GLU A 274 0.23 21.17 16.14
CA GLU A 274 -0.82 21.77 16.95
C GLU A 274 -0.92 23.29 16.75
N THR A 275 0.23 23.98 16.78
CA THR A 275 0.28 25.45 16.64
C THR A 275 -0.18 25.88 15.23
N ALA A 276 0.39 25.28 14.20
CA ALA A 276 0.02 25.61 12.81
C ALA A 276 -1.44 25.22 12.52
N SER A 277 -1.90 24.07 13.04
CA SER A 277 -3.28 23.63 12.90
C SER A 277 -4.26 24.62 13.54
N ARG A 278 -4.00 25.05 14.78
CA ARG A 278 -4.84 26.00 15.49
C ARG A 278 -4.95 27.34 14.74
N LEU A 279 -3.81 27.88 14.30
CA LEU A 279 -3.75 29.16 13.59
C LEU A 279 -4.50 29.16 12.25
N ASN A 280 -4.58 28.00 11.59
CA ASN A 280 -5.10 27.93 10.22
C ASN A 280 -6.44 27.18 10.12
N PHE A 281 -6.93 26.55 11.17
CA PHE A 281 -8.13 25.70 11.12
C PHE A 281 -9.36 26.43 10.59
N ILE A 282 -9.59 27.66 11.02
CA ILE A 282 -10.76 28.47 10.58
C ILE A 282 -10.72 28.69 9.06
N THR A 283 -9.52 28.82 8.49
CA THR A 283 -9.34 29.05 7.05
C THR A 283 -9.37 27.76 6.25
N LEU A 284 -8.72 26.70 6.77
CA LEU A 284 -8.53 25.44 6.05
C LEU A 284 -9.61 24.39 6.33
N GLY A 285 -10.27 24.46 7.50
CA GLY A 285 -11.22 23.45 7.94
C GLY A 285 -10.59 22.10 8.32
N THR A 286 -9.25 22.05 8.40
CA THR A 286 -8.49 20.85 8.73
C THR A 286 -7.20 21.20 9.47
N GLY A 287 -6.61 20.21 10.14
CA GLY A 287 -5.28 20.35 10.73
C GLY A 287 -4.17 20.30 9.69
N ILE A 288 -2.99 20.76 10.10
CA ILE A 288 -1.74 20.73 9.32
C ILE A 288 -0.83 19.66 9.89
N LEU A 289 -0.42 18.69 9.05
CA LEU A 289 0.50 17.64 9.45
C LEU A 289 1.91 18.19 9.74
N ASP A 290 2.55 17.64 10.76
CA ASP A 290 3.93 17.99 11.11
C ASP A 290 4.92 17.11 10.31
N TYR A 291 5.33 17.58 9.16
CA TYR A 291 6.29 16.86 8.31
C TYR A 291 7.70 16.78 8.89
N THR A 292 8.03 17.53 9.95
CA THR A 292 9.28 17.33 10.69
C THR A 292 9.26 16.02 11.48
N ARG A 293 8.06 15.51 11.78
CA ARG A 293 7.77 14.25 12.47
C ARG A 293 7.08 13.23 11.56
N LEU A 294 7.37 13.27 10.27
CA LEU A 294 6.77 12.39 9.25
C LEU A 294 6.85 10.92 9.67
N ASN A 295 5.70 10.24 9.71
CA ASN A 295 5.58 8.81 10.02
C ASN A 295 6.24 8.39 11.36
N SER A 296 6.33 9.32 12.32
CA SER A 296 6.97 9.10 13.62
C SER A 296 6.10 8.32 14.61
N GLU A 297 4.79 8.36 14.45
CA GLU A 297 3.81 7.67 15.28
C GLU A 297 3.27 6.43 14.56
N ARG A 298 2.49 5.63 15.28
CA ARG A 298 1.78 4.48 14.71
C ARG A 298 0.33 4.46 15.15
N LEU A 299 -0.55 4.14 14.22
CA LEU A 299 -1.93 3.83 14.53
C LEU A 299 -2.02 2.52 15.32
N GLN A 300 -3.20 2.26 15.87
CA GLN A 300 -3.51 0.95 16.45
C GLN A 300 -3.41 -0.14 15.36
N ALA A 301 -3.13 -1.35 15.77
CA ALA A 301 -3.13 -2.49 14.86
C ALA A 301 -4.55 -2.79 14.37
N PHE A 302 -4.64 -3.17 13.11
CA PHE A 302 -5.88 -3.70 12.53
C PHE A 302 -5.95 -5.20 12.74
N HIS A 303 -7.12 -5.72 13.09
CA HIS A 303 -7.42 -7.15 13.03
C HIS A 303 -8.90 -7.37 12.68
N SER A 304 -9.18 -8.50 12.05
CA SER A 304 -10.54 -8.90 11.67
C SER A 304 -10.62 -10.42 11.57
N SER A 305 -11.76 -10.98 11.90
CA SER A 305 -12.03 -12.39 11.67
C SER A 305 -13.40 -12.56 11.05
N ASP A 306 -13.47 -13.48 10.08
CA ASP A 306 -14.66 -13.83 9.36
C ASP A 306 -14.95 -15.31 9.62
N ILE A 307 -16.23 -15.67 9.80
CA ILE A 307 -16.69 -17.06 10.00
C ILE A 307 -17.69 -17.38 8.90
N ARG A 308 -17.52 -18.55 8.28
CA ARG A 308 -18.45 -19.08 7.30
C ARG A 308 -18.88 -20.48 7.70
N ILE A 309 -20.18 -20.75 7.61
CA ILE A 309 -20.81 -22.05 7.86
C ILE A 309 -21.55 -22.43 6.61
N ASP A 310 -21.25 -23.60 6.05
CA ASP A 310 -21.89 -24.17 4.88
C ASP A 310 -22.60 -25.46 5.25
N LYS A 311 -23.75 -25.71 4.62
CA LYS A 311 -24.47 -26.97 4.70
C LYS A 311 -24.80 -27.45 3.29
N LYS A 312 -24.29 -28.65 2.91
CA LYS A 312 -24.48 -29.25 1.60
C LYS A 312 -25.43 -30.43 1.63
N TRP A 313 -26.29 -30.50 0.62
CA TRP A 313 -27.15 -31.64 0.33
C TRP A 313 -26.83 -32.14 -1.08
N ASN A 314 -26.32 -33.37 -1.17
CA ASN A 314 -25.97 -33.99 -2.42
C ASN A 314 -27.12 -34.86 -2.90
N TYR A 315 -27.80 -34.47 -3.95
CA TYR A 315 -28.81 -35.25 -4.66
C TYR A 315 -28.18 -35.92 -5.88
N LYS A 316 -28.95 -36.78 -6.58
CA LYS A 316 -28.42 -37.56 -7.72
C LYS A 316 -27.87 -36.74 -8.88
N LYS A 317 -28.40 -35.54 -9.12
CA LYS A 317 -28.05 -34.66 -10.23
C LYS A 317 -27.70 -33.22 -9.81
N VAL A 318 -27.89 -32.88 -8.55
CA VAL A 318 -27.75 -31.52 -8.07
C VAL A 318 -27.18 -31.54 -6.66
N THR A 319 -26.24 -30.67 -6.38
CA THR A 319 -25.80 -30.35 -5.01
C THR A 319 -26.34 -28.96 -4.64
N LEU A 320 -27.06 -28.88 -3.54
CA LEU A 320 -27.47 -27.63 -2.93
C LEU A 320 -26.56 -27.31 -1.77
N ASP A 321 -25.95 -26.11 -1.77
CA ASP A 321 -25.12 -25.58 -0.69
C ASP A 321 -25.78 -24.30 -0.16
N LEU A 322 -26.12 -24.28 1.12
CA LEU A 322 -26.57 -23.08 1.83
C LEU A 322 -25.45 -22.60 2.73
N PHE A 323 -25.17 -21.30 2.69
CA PHE A 323 -24.12 -20.74 3.52
C PHE A 323 -24.56 -19.49 4.29
N LEU A 324 -23.94 -19.31 5.44
CA LEU A 324 -23.93 -18.07 6.22
C LEU A 324 -22.48 -17.64 6.38
N ASP A 325 -22.15 -16.45 5.85
CA ASP A 325 -20.86 -15.81 5.99
C ASP A 325 -21.00 -14.58 6.87
N ILE A 326 -20.21 -14.47 7.91
CA ILE A 326 -20.23 -13.35 8.86
C ILE A 326 -18.86 -12.69 8.86
N THR A 327 -18.79 -11.55 8.18
CA THR A 327 -17.57 -10.71 8.18
C THR A 327 -17.45 -9.97 9.49
N ASN A 328 -16.23 -9.99 10.06
CA ASN A 328 -15.90 -9.29 11.31
C ASN A 328 -16.86 -9.59 12.45
N TRP A 329 -17.08 -10.88 12.73
CA TRP A 329 -18.08 -11.39 13.66
C TRP A 329 -17.96 -10.85 15.11
N TYR A 330 -16.80 -10.33 15.50
CA TYR A 330 -16.55 -9.77 16.83
C TYR A 330 -16.42 -8.23 16.83
N LEU A 331 -16.82 -7.55 15.73
CA LEU A 331 -16.90 -6.09 15.64
C LEU A 331 -15.56 -5.37 15.92
N ALA A 332 -14.44 -5.93 15.44
CA ALA A 332 -13.15 -5.23 15.51
C ALA A 332 -13.22 -3.92 14.76
N LYS A 333 -12.69 -2.87 15.35
CA LYS A 333 -12.64 -1.55 14.73
C LYS A 333 -11.47 -1.44 13.76
N SER A 334 -11.70 -0.80 12.62
CA SER A 334 -10.62 -0.46 11.66
C SER A 334 -9.98 0.86 12.07
N PRO A 335 -8.69 0.88 12.46
CA PRO A 335 -8.02 2.12 12.84
C PRO A 335 -7.83 3.02 11.62
N ALA A 336 -8.12 4.31 11.81
CA ALA A 336 -7.87 5.35 10.83
C ALA A 336 -7.13 6.52 11.49
N PRO A 337 -6.40 7.36 10.72
CA PRO A 337 -5.82 8.58 11.25
C PRO A 337 -6.89 9.47 11.88
N PRO A 338 -6.63 10.02 13.09
CA PRO A 338 -7.58 10.94 13.71
C PRO A 338 -7.67 12.25 12.92
N PHE A 339 -8.86 12.86 12.90
CA PHE A 339 -9.03 14.19 12.32
C PHE A 339 -8.86 15.26 13.41
N TYR A 340 -8.03 16.24 13.12
CA TYR A 340 -7.93 17.45 13.94
C TYR A 340 -9.14 18.36 13.67
N ALA A 341 -9.83 18.78 14.72
CA ALA A 341 -11.00 19.65 14.61
C ALA A 341 -11.10 20.59 15.83
N PHE A 342 -11.90 21.64 15.71
CA PHE A 342 -12.35 22.41 16.85
C PHE A 342 -13.67 21.88 17.37
N ARG A 343 -13.78 21.77 18.70
CA ARG A 343 -15.01 21.33 19.35
C ARG A 343 -16.12 22.34 19.09
N ARG A 344 -17.29 21.84 18.74
CA ARG A 344 -18.47 22.70 18.57
C ARG A 344 -19.19 22.91 19.90
N ASN A 345 -19.91 24.04 20.02
CA ASN A 345 -20.81 24.30 21.12
C ASN A 345 -22.03 23.35 21.09
N ALA A 346 -22.80 23.32 22.19
CA ALA A 346 -23.88 22.36 22.37
C ALA A 346 -25.01 22.47 21.32
N ASP A 347 -25.28 23.65 20.81
CA ASP A 347 -26.30 23.93 19.79
C ASP A 347 -25.76 23.80 18.34
N ASN A 348 -24.50 23.47 18.19
CA ASN A 348 -23.80 23.29 16.91
C ASN A 348 -23.77 24.54 16.01
N THR A 349 -24.02 25.71 16.57
CA THR A 349 -24.03 26.99 15.83
C THR A 349 -22.64 27.64 15.69
N GLY A 350 -21.69 27.26 16.55
CA GLY A 350 -20.33 27.78 16.57
C GLY A 350 -19.33 26.84 17.18
N PHE A 351 -18.13 27.33 17.44
CA PHE A 351 -17.09 26.59 18.13
C PHE A 351 -17.07 26.89 19.62
N GLN A 352 -16.76 25.89 20.42
CA GLN A 352 -16.51 26.05 21.85
C GLN A 352 -15.20 26.80 22.06
N THR A 353 -15.22 27.80 22.94
CA THR A 353 -14.05 28.62 23.26
C THR A 353 -13.71 28.51 24.75
N THR A 354 -12.47 28.82 25.08
CA THR A 354 -11.95 28.78 26.47
C THR A 354 -12.38 29.97 27.31
N ASP A 355 -12.81 31.07 26.65
CA ASP A 355 -13.18 32.34 27.25
C ASP A 355 -14.66 32.70 27.10
N GLY A 356 -15.44 31.86 26.41
CA GLY A 356 -16.86 32.11 26.12
C GLY A 356 -17.12 33.20 25.08
N LEU A 357 -16.07 33.79 24.50
CA LEU A 357 -16.16 34.79 23.42
C LEU A 357 -16.24 34.08 22.05
N PRO A 358 -16.64 34.78 20.98
CA PRO A 358 -16.54 34.22 19.63
C PRO A 358 -15.12 33.74 19.31
N VAL A 359 -15.03 32.69 18.50
CA VAL A 359 -13.73 32.14 18.12
C VAL A 359 -12.89 33.21 17.39
N ASN A 360 -11.65 33.36 17.82
CA ASN A 360 -10.69 34.27 17.18
C ASN A 360 -10.31 33.73 15.77
N THR A 361 -10.01 34.62 14.84
CA THR A 361 -9.61 34.28 13.47
C THR A 361 -8.37 33.36 13.42
N ASN A 362 -7.48 33.46 14.42
CA ASN A 362 -6.30 32.63 14.58
C ASN A 362 -6.56 31.36 15.45
N GLY A 363 -7.81 31.14 15.86
CA GLY A 363 -8.19 29.98 16.68
C GLY A 363 -7.61 29.93 18.09
N SER A 364 -7.02 31.04 18.60
CA SER A 364 -6.27 31.03 19.87
C SER A 364 -7.12 30.67 21.09
N ASN A 365 -8.42 30.97 21.08
CA ASN A 365 -9.36 30.63 22.15
C ASN A 365 -10.23 29.41 21.84
N ALA A 366 -10.08 28.74 20.67
CA ALA A 366 -10.82 27.55 20.33
C ALA A 366 -10.33 26.32 21.13
N VAL A 367 -11.21 25.33 21.34
CA VAL A 367 -10.90 24.06 21.99
C VAL A 367 -10.64 22.99 20.93
N PRO A 368 -9.36 22.64 20.65
CA PRO A 368 -9.06 21.59 19.69
C PRO A 368 -9.40 20.20 20.26
N PHE A 369 -9.73 19.27 19.38
CA PHE A 369 -9.89 17.84 19.72
C PHE A 369 -9.58 16.97 18.52
N TYR A 370 -9.33 15.70 18.78
CA TYR A 370 -9.12 14.69 17.76
C TYR A 370 -10.37 13.82 17.62
N LEU A 371 -10.95 13.82 16.42
CA LEU A 371 -12.04 12.92 16.08
C LEU A 371 -11.44 11.58 15.61
N ASN A 372 -11.62 10.54 16.41
CA ASN A 372 -11.23 9.19 16.05
C ASN A 372 -12.29 8.59 15.10
N ASN A 373 -11.89 8.33 13.87
CA ASN A 373 -12.74 7.70 12.86
C ASN A 373 -12.39 6.20 12.78
N SER A 374 -12.86 5.43 13.75
CA SER A 374 -12.65 3.99 13.79
C SER A 374 -13.99 3.28 13.84
N ASP A 375 -14.43 2.79 12.68
CA ASP A 375 -15.69 2.09 12.55
C ASP A 375 -15.50 0.57 12.53
N ALA A 376 -16.47 -0.14 13.08
CA ALA A 376 -16.56 -1.58 12.98
C ALA A 376 -17.71 -1.92 12.00
N VAL A 377 -17.40 -2.72 11.01
CA VAL A 377 -18.40 -3.23 10.06
C VAL A 377 -18.67 -4.68 10.37
N PHE A 378 -19.92 -5.00 10.73
CA PHE A 378 -20.45 -6.35 10.84
C PHE A 378 -21.35 -6.60 9.63
N ALA A 379 -21.02 -7.59 8.80
CA ALA A 379 -21.79 -7.88 7.60
C ALA A 379 -22.11 -9.37 7.49
N PRO A 380 -23.33 -9.81 7.89
CA PRO A 380 -23.80 -11.15 7.63
C PRO A 380 -24.29 -11.26 6.18
N THR A 381 -23.91 -12.31 5.50
CA THR A 381 -24.35 -12.66 4.14
C THR A 381 -24.89 -14.06 4.15
N PHE A 382 -26.13 -14.22 3.74
CA PHE A 382 -26.77 -15.51 3.51
C PHE A 382 -26.90 -15.77 2.01
N GLY A 383 -26.59 -16.98 1.58
CA GLY A 383 -26.71 -17.34 0.18
C GLY A 383 -26.86 -18.84 -0.05
N PHE A 384 -27.07 -19.19 -1.32
CA PHE A 384 -27.13 -20.60 -1.75
C PHE A 384 -26.40 -20.76 -3.09
N ILE A 385 -25.84 -21.96 -3.29
CA ILE A 385 -25.19 -22.39 -4.52
C ILE A 385 -25.84 -23.68 -4.98
N VAL A 386 -26.15 -23.78 -6.27
CA VAL A 386 -26.68 -24.97 -6.91
C VAL A 386 -25.68 -25.44 -7.96
N GLU A 387 -25.15 -26.65 -7.77
CA GLU A 387 -24.22 -27.29 -8.71
C GLU A 387 -24.93 -28.42 -9.44
N PHE A 388 -24.87 -28.47 -10.78
CA PHE A 388 -25.54 -29.43 -11.65
C PHE A 388 -24.58 -30.50 -12.18
#